data_8d93cce6c52b40a2333fab78c16e89d1
#
_entry.id   8d93cce6c52b40a2333fab78c16e89d1
#
_cell.length_a   1.000
_cell.length_b   1.000
_cell.length_c   1.000
_cell.angle_alpha   90.00
_cell.angle_beta   90.00
_cell.angle_gamma   90.00
#
_symmetry.space_group_name_H-M   'P 1'
#
loop_
_entity.id
_entity.type
_entity.pdbx_description
1 polymer ?
#
loop_
_entity_poly.entity_id
_entity_poly.type
_entity_poly.pdbx_seq_one_letter_code
_entity_poly.pdbx_strand_id
1 'polypeptide(L)'
;AYSNKNVKICASHAGLTLGEDGATHQILEDIGMMTMLPNMTVINPADYNQTKAATLAIADYEGPVYLRFGRPKVPNFTDANQPFEIGKAISFREGNDVTI
;
A
#
# COMPACT_ATOMS: atom_id res chain seq x y z
N ALA A 1 15.22 -3.68 -6.48
CA ALA A 1 14.29 -4.34 -7.39
C ALA A 1 15.02 -5.18 -8.45
N TYR A 2 15.84 -4.57 -9.30
CA TYR A 2 16.54 -5.28 -10.39
C TYR A 2 17.29 -6.55 -9.93
N SER A 3 18.01 -6.48 -8.83
CA SER A 3 18.75 -7.62 -8.25
C SER A 3 17.89 -8.53 -7.37
N ASN A 4 16.59 -8.33 -7.33
CA ASN A 4 15.63 -9.07 -6.51
C ASN A 4 16.04 -9.21 -5.03
N LYS A 5 16.63 -8.16 -4.46
CA LYS A 5 17.02 -8.16 -3.04
C LYS A 5 15.81 -8.08 -2.14
N ASN A 6 15.86 -8.80 -1.03
CA ASN A 6 14.80 -8.81 -0.03
C ASN A 6 14.82 -7.53 0.82
N VAL A 7 14.25 -6.44 0.25
CA VAL A 7 14.19 -5.11 0.87
C VAL A 7 12.75 -4.62 0.95
N LYS A 8 12.34 -4.11 2.11
CA LYS A 8 11.02 -3.52 2.34
C LYS A 8 11.17 -2.01 2.50
N ILE A 9 10.57 -1.26 1.58
CA ILE A 9 10.48 0.21 1.64
C ILE A 9 9.11 0.55 2.18
N CYS A 10 9.04 1.02 3.42
CA CYS A 10 7.78 1.44 4.05
C CYS A 10 7.74 2.97 4.07
N ALA A 11 6.93 3.55 3.19
CA ALA A 11 6.85 4.99 2.98
C ALA A 11 5.53 5.58 3.48
N SER A 12 5.61 6.50 4.42
CA SER A 12 4.49 7.28 4.91
C SER A 12 4.34 8.60 4.16
N HIS A 13 3.27 9.34 4.45
CA HIS A 13 2.99 10.66 3.90
C HIS A 13 2.77 10.67 2.37
N ALA A 14 2.22 9.59 1.86
CA ALA A 14 1.99 9.42 0.43
C ALA A 14 0.76 10.22 -0.07
N GLY A 15 0.81 10.61 -1.34
CA GLY A 15 -0.32 11.20 -2.06
C GLY A 15 -0.54 12.69 -1.78
N LEU A 16 -1.77 13.14 -2.08
CA LEU A 16 -2.19 14.55 -1.95
C LEU A 16 -2.57 14.96 -0.54
N THR A 17 -2.99 14.01 0.30
CA THR A 17 -3.56 14.26 1.62
C THR A 17 -2.50 14.47 2.71
N LEU A 18 -1.31 14.90 2.32
CA LEU A 18 -0.21 15.16 3.24
C LEU A 18 -0.51 16.25 4.27
N GLY A 19 -1.32 17.25 3.92
CA GLY A 19 -1.73 18.32 4.80
C GLY A 19 -0.80 19.54 4.76
N GLU A 20 -0.41 20.03 5.93
CA GLU A 20 0.25 21.34 6.10
C GLU A 20 1.65 21.46 5.47
N ASP A 21 2.32 20.37 5.18
CA ASP A 21 3.65 20.42 4.52
C ASP A 21 3.56 20.84 3.05
N GLY A 22 2.36 20.76 2.47
CA GLY A 22 2.03 21.33 1.17
C GLY A 22 2.68 20.65 -0.03
N ALA A 23 2.66 21.35 -1.15
CA ALA A 23 3.00 20.81 -2.47
C ALA A 23 4.43 20.27 -2.61
N THR A 24 5.37 20.75 -1.79
CA THR A 24 6.76 20.28 -1.82
C THR A 24 6.95 18.86 -1.29
N HIS A 25 5.93 18.32 -0.60
CA HIS A 25 5.95 16.98 0.01
C HIS A 25 4.88 16.05 -0.56
N GLN A 26 3.97 16.57 -1.38
CA GLN A 26 2.97 15.77 -2.07
C GLN A 26 3.61 14.96 -3.20
N ILE A 27 3.17 13.72 -3.37
CA ILE A 27 3.63 12.87 -4.47
C ILE A 27 2.45 12.19 -5.15
N LEU A 28 2.43 12.22 -6.49
CA LEU A 28 1.40 11.59 -7.33
C LEU A 28 1.93 10.36 -8.06
N GLU A 29 3.24 10.30 -8.27
CA GLU A 29 3.90 9.41 -9.21
C GLU A 29 4.46 8.15 -8.57
N ASP A 30 4.49 8.06 -7.25
CA ASP A 30 5.19 7.00 -6.52
C ASP A 30 4.71 5.58 -6.88
N ILE A 31 3.40 5.36 -6.96
CA ILE A 31 2.85 4.06 -7.37
C ILE A 31 3.29 3.72 -8.80
N GLY A 32 3.15 4.69 -9.71
CA GLY A 32 3.53 4.52 -11.12
C GLY A 32 5.02 4.15 -11.24
N MET A 33 5.89 4.91 -10.59
CA MET A 33 7.33 4.64 -10.61
C MET A 33 7.69 3.28 -10.00
N MET A 34 7.10 2.94 -8.87
CA MET A 34 7.42 1.68 -8.18
C MET A 34 6.89 0.45 -8.93
N THR A 35 5.74 0.55 -9.58
CA THR A 35 5.20 -0.54 -10.40
C THR A 35 5.98 -0.77 -11.69
N MET A 36 6.74 0.21 -12.17
CA MET A 36 7.63 0.06 -13.33
C MET A 36 8.92 -0.70 -12.99
N LEU A 37 9.28 -0.81 -11.73
CA LEU A 37 10.51 -1.50 -11.33
C LEU A 37 10.31 -3.03 -11.40
N PRO A 38 11.23 -3.77 -12.04
CA PRO A 38 11.11 -5.22 -12.12
C PRO A 38 11.13 -5.86 -10.72
N ASN A 39 10.29 -6.85 -10.51
CA ASN A 39 10.13 -7.60 -9.25
C ASN A 39 9.61 -6.77 -8.05
N MET A 40 9.31 -5.50 -8.21
CA MET A 40 8.77 -4.68 -7.12
C MET A 40 7.31 -5.03 -6.84
N THR A 41 7.01 -5.45 -5.64
CA THR A 41 5.64 -5.60 -5.14
C THR A 41 5.20 -4.29 -4.50
N VAL A 42 4.09 -3.71 -4.99
CA VAL A 42 3.54 -2.46 -4.47
C VAL A 42 2.27 -2.74 -3.68
N ILE A 43 2.22 -2.26 -2.44
CA ILE A 43 1.09 -2.45 -1.53
C ILE A 43 0.64 -1.08 -1.00
N ASN A 44 -0.65 -0.78 -1.15
CA ASN A 44 -1.28 0.45 -0.66
C ASN A 44 -2.51 0.09 0.19
N PRO A 45 -2.32 -0.19 1.49
CA PRO A 45 -3.42 -0.55 2.38
C PRO A 45 -4.37 0.62 2.60
N ALA A 46 -5.64 0.31 2.84
CA ALA A 46 -6.72 1.29 2.90
C ALA A 46 -6.90 1.91 4.31
N ASP A 47 -6.58 1.18 5.37
CA ASP A 47 -6.71 1.64 6.76
C ASP A 47 -5.65 1.01 7.68
N TYR A 48 -5.75 1.28 8.99
CA TYR A 48 -4.81 0.75 9.98
C TYR A 48 -4.81 -0.78 10.06
N ASN A 49 -5.99 -1.42 10.03
CA ASN A 49 -6.07 -2.87 10.14
C ASN A 49 -5.37 -3.55 8.96
N GLN A 50 -5.64 -3.05 7.76
CA GLN A 50 -5.02 -3.56 6.55
C GLN A 50 -3.51 -3.23 6.50
N THR A 51 -3.09 -2.05 6.98
CA THR A 51 -1.67 -1.68 7.09
C THR A 51 -0.93 -2.63 8.03
N LYS A 52 -1.52 -2.94 9.19
CA LYS A 52 -0.94 -3.90 10.14
C LYS A 52 -0.81 -5.29 9.51
N ALA A 53 -1.86 -5.78 8.89
CA ALA A 53 -1.86 -7.10 8.23
C ALA A 53 -0.82 -7.16 7.09
N ALA A 54 -0.76 -6.13 6.25
CA ALA A 54 0.24 -6.01 5.18
C ALA A 54 1.67 -5.99 5.72
N THR A 55 1.91 -5.24 6.81
CA THR A 55 3.24 -5.16 7.43
C THR A 55 3.72 -6.52 7.92
N LEU A 56 2.83 -7.31 8.53
CA LEU A 56 3.16 -8.68 8.97
C LEU A 56 3.40 -9.59 7.76
N ALA A 57 2.56 -9.50 6.73
CA ALA A 57 2.69 -10.33 5.54
C ALA A 57 4.00 -10.09 4.78
N ILE A 58 4.44 -8.82 4.66
CA ILE A 58 5.69 -8.53 3.96
C ILE A 58 6.94 -8.93 4.75
N ALA A 59 6.85 -9.14 6.06
CA ALA A 59 7.99 -9.61 6.86
C ALA A 59 8.47 -10.99 6.38
N ASP A 60 7.54 -11.86 6.02
CA ASP A 60 7.82 -13.22 5.54
C ASP A 60 7.89 -13.33 4.01
N TYR A 61 7.57 -12.25 3.29
CA TYR A 61 7.60 -12.23 1.82
C TYR A 61 9.03 -12.04 1.30
N GLU A 62 9.47 -12.92 0.41
CA GLU A 62 10.78 -12.83 -0.24
C GLU A 62 10.71 -11.93 -1.49
N GLY A 63 11.53 -10.87 -1.52
CA GLY A 63 11.62 -9.94 -2.62
C GLY A 63 11.46 -8.47 -2.20
N PRO A 64 11.61 -7.54 -3.16
CA PRO A 64 11.47 -6.13 -2.90
C PRO A 64 10.00 -5.73 -2.77
N VAL A 65 9.68 -4.97 -1.74
CA VAL A 65 8.33 -4.46 -1.49
C VAL A 65 8.35 -2.96 -1.24
N TYR A 66 7.41 -2.25 -1.83
CA TYR A 66 7.05 -0.87 -1.52
C TYR A 66 5.68 -0.85 -0.83
N LEU A 67 5.68 -0.65 0.48
CA LEU A 67 4.49 -0.46 1.29
C LEU A 67 4.27 1.04 1.50
N ARG A 68 3.15 1.55 1.01
CA ARG A 68 2.85 2.97 1.00
C ARG A 68 1.59 3.27 1.82
N PHE A 69 1.59 4.33 2.60
CA PHE A 69 0.42 4.79 3.35
C PHE A 69 0.39 6.30 3.54
N GLY A 70 -0.80 6.86 3.73
CA GLY A 70 -1.01 8.28 3.92
C GLY A 70 -0.62 8.76 5.33
N ARG A 71 -0.60 10.10 5.52
CA ARG A 71 -0.38 10.76 6.81
C ARG A 71 -1.67 10.84 7.66
N PRO A 72 -2.82 11.22 7.08
CA PRO A 72 -4.03 11.42 7.86
C PRO A 72 -4.52 10.14 8.52
N LYS A 73 -5.12 10.29 9.70
CA LYS A 73 -5.90 9.21 10.29
C LYS A 73 -7.18 9.00 9.47
N VAL A 74 -7.44 7.77 9.09
CA VAL A 74 -8.66 7.36 8.41
C VAL A 74 -9.46 6.42 9.32
N PRO A 75 -10.80 6.36 9.17
CA PRO A 75 -11.60 5.38 9.90
C PRO A 75 -11.16 3.95 9.56
N ASN A 76 -11.15 3.07 10.57
CA ASN A 76 -10.99 1.64 10.33
C ASN A 76 -12.31 1.06 9.84
N PHE A 77 -12.32 0.51 8.65
CA PHE A 77 -13.49 -0.14 8.06
C PHE A 77 -13.20 -1.58 7.60
N THR A 78 -11.92 -1.98 7.58
CA THR A 78 -11.56 -3.38 7.35
C THR A 78 -11.61 -4.18 8.65
N ASP A 79 -11.87 -5.49 8.55
CA ASP A 79 -11.86 -6.38 9.71
C ASP A 79 -10.41 -6.59 10.17
N ALA A 80 -10.17 -6.42 11.48
CA ALA A 80 -8.85 -6.61 12.09
C ALA A 80 -8.32 -8.05 11.98
N ASN A 81 -9.20 -9.02 11.81
CA ASN A 81 -8.88 -10.43 11.67
C ASN A 81 -8.96 -10.93 10.21
N GLN A 82 -9.23 -10.05 9.26
CA GLN A 82 -9.33 -10.43 7.87
C GLN A 82 -7.96 -10.89 7.34
N PRO A 83 -7.88 -12.08 6.73
CA PRO A 83 -6.65 -12.53 6.11
C PRO A 83 -6.17 -11.55 5.05
N PHE A 84 -4.86 -11.25 5.07
CA PHE A 84 -4.22 -10.43 4.06
C PHE A 84 -3.33 -11.32 3.19
N GLU A 85 -3.62 -11.35 1.90
CA GLU A 85 -2.83 -12.10 0.93
C GLU A 85 -2.31 -11.17 -0.16
N ILE A 86 -0.99 -11.12 -0.30
CA ILE A 86 -0.33 -10.29 -1.31
C ILE A 86 -0.77 -10.73 -2.71
N GLY A 87 -1.21 -9.78 -3.52
CA GLY A 87 -1.69 -10.03 -4.88
C GLY A 87 -3.18 -10.35 -4.99
N LYS A 88 -3.92 -10.39 -3.87
CA LYS A 88 -5.38 -10.55 -3.88
C LYS A 88 -6.10 -9.29 -3.44
N ALA A 89 -7.15 -8.94 -4.17
CA ALA A 89 -8.08 -7.88 -3.78
C ALA A 89 -9.17 -8.43 -2.86
N ILE A 90 -9.71 -7.53 -2.04
CA ILE A 90 -10.85 -7.82 -1.17
C ILE A 90 -12.05 -7.02 -1.69
N SER A 91 -13.14 -7.70 -2.00
CA SER A 91 -14.40 -7.06 -2.37
C SER A 91 -15.10 -6.55 -1.12
N PHE A 92 -15.31 -5.25 -1.04
CA PHE A 92 -16.08 -4.63 0.06
C PHE A 92 -17.56 -4.46 -0.27
N ARG A 93 -17.91 -4.50 -1.55
CA ARG A 93 -19.27 -4.31 -2.02
C ARG A 93 -19.44 -5.01 -3.36
N GLU A 94 -20.47 -5.82 -3.42
CA GLU A 94 -20.85 -6.46 -4.69
C GLU A 94 -21.51 -5.45 -5.64
N GLY A 95 -21.29 -5.62 -6.92
CA GLY A 95 -21.85 -4.81 -7.99
C GLY A 95 -21.65 -5.47 -9.36
N ASN A 96 -22.34 -4.94 -10.37
CA ASN A 96 -22.29 -5.50 -11.72
C ASN A 96 -21.88 -4.50 -12.81
N ASP A 97 -21.73 -3.21 -12.47
CA ASP A 97 -21.53 -2.17 -13.48
C ASP A 97 -20.07 -1.73 -13.58
N VAL A 98 -19.40 -1.54 -12.45
CA VAL A 98 -18.02 -1.03 -12.41
C VAL A 98 -17.30 -1.52 -11.16
N THR A 99 -16.00 -1.75 -11.29
CA THR A 99 -15.07 -1.98 -10.16
C THR A 99 -14.20 -0.75 -9.97
N ILE A 100 -14.13 -0.26 -8.75
CA ILE A 100 -13.31 0.88 -8.34
C ILE A 100 -12.23 0.39 -7.36
#